data_a37fd90f6338ad0bc0387d686f33a46a
#
_entry.id   a37fd90f6338ad0bc0387d686f33a46a
#
_cell.length_a   1.000
_cell.length_b   1.000
_cell.length_c   1.000
_cell.angle_alpha   90.00
_cell.angle_beta   90.00
_cell.angle_gamma   90.00
#
_symmetry.space_group_name_H-M   'P 1'
#
loop_
_entity.id
_entity.type
_entity.pdbx_description
1 polymer ?
#
loop_
_entity_poly.entity_id
_entity_poly.type
_entity_poly.pdbx_seq_one_letter_code
_entity_poly.pdbx_strand_id
1 'polypeptide(L)'
;TISDGKVAALAMKTTGAQLGAAANNIVSDITLIKILKDETGAKFGYTAEPAGYADQSFTLKNADGNNLAFTDKIDPAATYTLILFVKDNGEFDYDKTTGSVIDPVAMAMNEAKAPKPSGGSSSGCSAGVGVLALLALLPLAAARRRK
;
A
#
# COMPACT_ATOMS: atom_id res chain seq x y z
N THR A 1 13.73 -17.82 -5.12
CA THR A 1 12.73 -18.44 -6.02
C THR A 1 11.50 -18.75 -5.20
N ILE A 2 10.36 -18.25 -5.61
CA ILE A 2 9.06 -18.53 -4.99
C ILE A 2 8.53 -19.79 -5.67
N SER A 3 7.89 -20.68 -4.92
CA SER A 3 7.24 -21.86 -5.49
C SER A 3 5.83 -21.50 -5.97
N ASP A 4 5.40 -22.11 -7.06
CA ASP A 4 4.07 -21.92 -7.63
C ASP A 4 2.96 -22.04 -6.57
N GLY A 5 2.03 -21.12 -6.59
CA GLY A 5 0.90 -21.07 -5.66
C GLY A 5 1.25 -20.70 -4.20
N LYS A 6 2.51 -20.31 -3.90
CA LYS A 6 2.90 -19.78 -2.59
C LYS A 6 2.73 -18.27 -2.54
N VAL A 7 2.46 -17.78 -1.33
CA VAL A 7 2.34 -16.34 -1.10
C VAL A 7 3.73 -15.74 -0.96
N ALA A 8 4.03 -14.77 -1.80
CA ALA A 8 5.24 -13.95 -1.73
C ALA A 8 5.03 -12.77 -0.78
N ALA A 9 6.08 -12.39 -0.05
CA ALA A 9 6.13 -11.16 0.73
C ALA A 9 7.02 -10.15 0.00
N LEU A 10 6.44 -9.11 -0.57
CA LEU A 10 7.13 -8.05 -1.30
C LEU A 10 7.32 -6.85 -0.37
N ALA A 11 8.53 -6.62 0.11
CA ALA A 11 8.83 -5.56 1.07
C ALA A 11 9.44 -4.34 0.37
N MET A 12 8.93 -3.15 0.69
CA MET A 12 9.46 -1.87 0.21
C MET A 12 9.56 -0.86 1.34
N LYS A 13 10.62 -0.05 1.33
CA LYS A 13 10.77 1.10 2.24
C LYS A 13 9.97 2.28 1.70
N THR A 14 9.30 2.97 2.61
CA THR A 14 8.48 4.13 2.29
C THR A 14 8.47 5.11 3.46
N THR A 15 8.10 6.36 3.23
CA THR A 15 7.83 7.32 4.31
C THR A 15 6.33 7.51 4.47
N GLY A 16 5.88 8.01 5.63
CA GLY A 16 4.48 8.34 5.82
C GLY A 16 3.98 9.35 4.77
N ALA A 17 4.81 10.32 4.38
CA ALA A 17 4.48 11.26 3.31
C ALA A 17 4.31 10.58 1.94
N GLN A 18 5.14 9.59 1.61
CA GLN A 18 4.99 8.80 0.38
C GLN A 18 3.75 7.92 0.39
N LEU A 19 3.29 7.48 1.57
CA LEU A 19 1.99 6.83 1.74
C LEU A 19 0.82 7.81 1.58
N GLY A 20 1.07 9.12 1.48
CA GLY A 20 0.06 10.16 1.43
C GLY A 20 -0.43 10.60 2.82
N ALA A 21 0.27 10.21 3.90
CA ALA A 21 -0.15 10.55 5.25
C ALA A 21 -0.02 12.05 5.52
N ALA A 22 -1.07 12.62 6.06
CA ALA A 22 -1.11 13.93 6.70
C ALA A 22 -1.10 13.79 8.23
N ALA A 23 -1.01 14.89 8.94
CA ALA A 23 -1.12 14.87 10.39
C ALA A 23 -2.45 14.24 10.82
N ASN A 24 -2.38 13.31 11.79
CA ASN A 24 -3.50 12.56 12.36
C ASN A 24 -4.05 11.38 11.54
N ASN A 25 -3.47 11.05 10.39
CA ASN A 25 -3.83 9.79 9.74
C ASN A 25 -3.41 8.60 10.59
N ILE A 26 -4.21 7.54 10.54
CA ILE A 26 -3.95 6.26 11.19
C ILE A 26 -3.89 5.16 10.12
N VAL A 27 -3.41 3.99 10.51
CA VAL A 27 -3.23 2.86 9.58
C VAL A 27 -4.51 2.49 8.84
N SER A 28 -5.67 2.53 9.50
CA SER A 28 -6.96 2.22 8.86
C SER A 28 -7.39 3.21 7.76
N ASP A 29 -6.72 4.35 7.64
CA ASP A 29 -6.98 5.30 6.56
C ASP A 29 -6.28 4.91 5.25
N ILE A 30 -5.34 3.95 5.30
CA ILE A 30 -4.65 3.48 4.11
C ILE A 30 -5.59 2.64 3.26
N THR A 31 -5.70 3.00 1.99
CA THR A 31 -6.29 2.16 0.95
C THR A 31 -5.21 1.79 -0.05
N LEU A 32 -4.95 0.50 -0.18
CA LEU A 32 -4.03 -0.03 -1.18
C LEU A 32 -4.83 -0.72 -2.27
N ILE A 33 -4.60 -0.29 -3.52
CA ILE A 33 -5.29 -0.80 -4.70
C ILE A 33 -4.24 -1.38 -5.64
N LYS A 34 -4.39 -2.64 -5.98
CA LYS A 34 -3.64 -3.26 -7.05
C LYS A 34 -4.30 -3.00 -8.39
N ILE A 35 -3.48 -2.67 -9.38
CA ILE A 35 -3.93 -2.54 -10.77
C ILE A 35 -3.80 -3.91 -11.44
N LEU A 36 -4.92 -4.46 -11.91
CA LEU A 36 -4.98 -5.75 -12.60
C LEU A 36 -4.72 -5.57 -14.10
N LYS A 37 -4.53 -6.68 -14.83
CA LYS A 37 -4.26 -6.68 -16.28
C LYS A 37 -5.39 -6.07 -17.12
N ASP A 38 -6.61 -6.15 -16.64
CA ASP A 38 -7.81 -5.58 -17.26
C ASP A 38 -8.04 -4.11 -16.88
N GLU A 39 -7.03 -3.46 -16.27
CA GLU A 39 -7.05 -2.08 -15.79
C GLU A 39 -8.05 -1.85 -14.63
N THR A 40 -8.66 -2.89 -14.11
CA THR A 40 -9.49 -2.80 -12.89
C THR A 40 -8.62 -2.74 -11.64
N GLY A 41 -9.20 -2.29 -10.53
CA GLY A 41 -8.53 -2.17 -9.24
C GLY A 41 -9.06 -3.19 -8.22
N ALA A 42 -8.16 -3.89 -7.55
CA ALA A 42 -8.50 -4.74 -6.41
C ALA A 42 -7.93 -4.16 -5.11
N LYS A 43 -8.76 -4.03 -4.08
CA LYS A 43 -8.30 -3.56 -2.76
C LYS A 43 -7.59 -4.69 -2.02
N PHE A 44 -6.47 -4.34 -1.38
CA PHE A 44 -5.76 -5.21 -0.45
C PHE A 44 -6.23 -4.96 0.98
N GLY A 45 -6.38 -6.04 1.74
CA GLY A 45 -6.73 -5.98 3.15
C GLY A 45 -5.52 -5.71 4.03
N TYR A 46 -5.63 -4.76 4.97
CA TYR A 46 -4.59 -4.58 5.98
C TYR A 46 -4.67 -5.68 7.03
N THR A 47 -3.52 -6.20 7.46
CA THR A 47 -3.40 -7.11 8.59
C THR A 47 -2.22 -6.74 9.47
N ALA A 48 -2.45 -6.63 10.78
CA ALA A 48 -1.40 -6.42 11.78
C ALA A 48 -0.79 -7.74 12.26
N GLU A 49 -1.55 -8.84 12.14
CA GLU A 49 -1.16 -10.13 12.70
C GLU A 49 -0.56 -11.06 11.63
N PRO A 50 0.56 -11.75 11.94
CA PRO A 50 1.19 -12.68 10.98
C PRO A 50 0.26 -13.80 10.50
N ALA A 51 -0.70 -14.23 11.31
CA ALA A 51 -1.70 -15.22 10.91
C ALA A 51 -2.61 -14.76 9.75
N GLY A 52 -2.69 -13.44 9.53
CA GLY A 52 -3.45 -12.85 8.42
C GLY A 52 -2.63 -12.63 7.15
N TYR A 53 -1.36 -13.04 7.09
CA TYR A 53 -0.52 -12.90 5.91
C TYR A 53 -0.96 -13.86 4.81
N ALA A 54 -1.90 -13.43 4.01
CA ALA A 54 -2.54 -14.19 2.95
C ALA A 54 -2.46 -13.42 1.64
N ASP A 55 -2.78 -14.07 0.53
CA ASP A 55 -2.95 -13.39 -0.76
C ASP A 55 -3.91 -12.21 -0.63
N GLN A 56 -3.65 -11.15 -1.38
CA GLN A 56 -4.44 -9.90 -1.35
C GLN A 56 -4.40 -9.19 0.02
N SER A 57 -3.32 -9.30 0.77
CA SER A 57 -3.16 -8.57 2.02
C SER A 57 -1.87 -7.77 2.08
N PHE A 58 -1.81 -6.82 3.01
CA PHE A 58 -0.59 -6.06 3.28
C PHE A 58 -0.44 -5.74 4.76
N THR A 59 0.78 -5.45 5.18
CA THR A 59 1.09 -4.95 6.51
C THR A 59 2.06 -3.78 6.44
N LEU A 60 2.09 -2.97 7.48
CA LEU A 60 3.02 -1.86 7.63
C LEU A 60 3.82 -2.07 8.91
N LYS A 61 5.15 -1.99 8.80
CA LYS A 61 6.07 -2.09 9.92
C LYS A 61 6.74 -0.75 10.20
N ASN A 62 6.94 -0.44 11.47
CA ASN A 62 7.73 0.71 11.89
C ASN A 62 9.25 0.46 11.67
N ALA A 63 10.09 1.43 12.04
CA ALA A 63 11.54 1.33 11.91
C ALA A 63 12.15 0.19 12.73
N ASP A 64 11.51 -0.19 13.84
CA ASP A 64 11.94 -1.29 14.73
C ASP A 64 11.52 -2.66 14.21
N GLY A 65 10.77 -2.72 13.11
CA GLY A 65 10.29 -3.96 12.51
C GLY A 65 8.99 -4.50 13.11
N ASN A 66 8.34 -3.77 14.00
CA ASN A 66 7.05 -4.14 14.58
C ASN A 66 5.90 -3.78 13.63
N ASN A 67 4.92 -4.67 13.53
CA ASN A 67 3.68 -4.38 12.82
C ASN A 67 2.92 -3.26 13.53
N LEU A 68 2.34 -2.35 12.77
CA LEU A 68 1.45 -1.33 13.30
C LEU A 68 0.03 -1.91 13.52
N ALA A 69 -0.66 -1.42 14.53
CA ALA A 69 -2.07 -1.69 14.72
C ALA A 69 -2.93 -0.79 13.82
N PHE A 70 -4.20 -1.14 13.59
CA PHE A 70 -5.13 -0.34 12.79
C PHE A 70 -5.30 1.10 13.27
N THR A 71 -5.15 1.31 14.58
CA THR A 71 -5.33 2.61 15.24
C THR A 71 -4.04 3.40 15.40
N ASP A 72 -2.88 2.82 15.02
CA ASP A 72 -1.60 3.50 15.15
C ASP A 72 -1.53 4.67 14.18
N LYS A 73 -0.96 5.77 14.68
CA LYS A 73 -0.74 6.97 13.89
C LYS A 73 0.40 6.77 12.90
N ILE A 74 0.25 7.37 11.74
CA ILE A 74 1.30 7.42 10.73
C ILE A 74 1.92 8.82 10.76
N ASP A 75 3.19 8.87 11.14
CA ASP A 75 3.98 10.09 11.05
C ASP A 75 4.46 10.30 9.61
N PRO A 76 4.12 11.42 8.95
CA PRO A 76 4.57 11.71 7.59
C PRO A 76 6.10 11.67 7.42
N ALA A 77 6.85 12.03 8.47
CA ALA A 77 8.31 12.09 8.45
C ALA A 77 8.99 10.73 8.75
N ALA A 78 8.25 9.79 9.34
CA ALA A 78 8.81 8.49 9.71
C ALA A 78 8.96 7.55 8.52
N THR A 79 9.91 6.61 8.64
CA THR A 79 10.14 5.55 7.66
C THR A 79 9.44 4.27 8.09
N TYR A 80 8.79 3.63 7.12
CA TYR A 80 8.06 2.38 7.30
C TYR A 80 8.56 1.32 6.31
N THR A 81 8.23 0.08 6.59
CA THR A 81 8.34 -1.02 5.63
C THR A 81 6.93 -1.49 5.28
N LEU A 82 6.49 -1.23 4.07
CA LEU A 82 5.26 -1.80 3.51
C LEU A 82 5.58 -3.19 2.99
N ILE A 83 4.78 -4.19 3.37
CA ILE A 83 4.91 -5.57 2.90
C ILE A 83 3.59 -5.99 2.28
N LEU A 84 3.64 -6.37 1.00
CA LEU A 84 2.51 -6.91 0.24
C LEU A 84 2.61 -8.43 0.21
N PHE A 85 1.48 -9.09 0.34
CA PHE A 85 1.37 -10.54 0.23
C PHE A 85 0.60 -10.91 -1.03
N VAL A 86 1.29 -11.49 -2.00
CA VAL A 86 0.74 -11.85 -3.32
C VAL A 86 1.07 -13.31 -3.61
N LYS A 87 0.07 -14.06 -4.03
CA LYS A 87 0.24 -15.46 -4.42
C LYS A 87 0.85 -15.54 -5.81
N ASP A 88 1.97 -16.27 -5.95
CA ASP A 88 2.62 -16.57 -7.23
C ASP A 88 1.65 -17.31 -8.16
N ASN A 89 1.50 -16.83 -9.38
CA ASN A 89 0.48 -17.26 -10.35
C ASN A 89 -0.98 -17.10 -9.88
N GLY A 90 -1.22 -16.39 -8.76
CA GLY A 90 -2.55 -16.06 -8.27
C GLY A 90 -3.26 -15.01 -9.13
N GLU A 91 -4.50 -14.70 -8.79
CA GLU A 91 -5.31 -13.69 -9.50
C GLU A 91 -4.63 -12.31 -9.48
N PHE A 92 -3.96 -12.00 -8.37
CA PHE A 92 -3.31 -10.70 -8.13
C PHE A 92 -1.85 -10.63 -8.61
N ASP A 93 -1.32 -11.69 -9.20
CA ASP A 93 -0.02 -11.66 -9.84
C ASP A 93 -0.14 -11.21 -11.30
N TYR A 94 0.51 -10.11 -11.64
CA TYR A 94 0.50 -9.57 -12.99
C TYR A 94 1.30 -10.44 -13.97
N ASP A 95 2.39 -11.06 -13.49
CA ASP A 95 3.22 -11.98 -14.25
C ASP A 95 2.85 -13.44 -13.94
N LYS A 96 2.47 -14.20 -14.95
CA LYS A 96 2.15 -15.63 -14.80
C LYS A 96 3.37 -16.54 -14.94
N THR A 97 4.59 -15.98 -14.87
CA THR A 97 5.83 -16.75 -14.87
C THR A 97 6.12 -17.27 -13.46
N THR A 98 6.15 -18.58 -13.27
CA THR A 98 6.44 -19.22 -11.98
C THR A 98 7.74 -18.67 -11.36
N GLY A 99 7.66 -18.24 -10.13
CA GLY A 99 8.79 -17.68 -9.37
C GLY A 99 9.05 -16.20 -9.61
N SER A 100 8.19 -15.54 -10.38
CA SER A 100 8.21 -14.09 -10.61
C SER A 100 6.87 -13.50 -10.18
N VAL A 101 6.91 -12.45 -9.36
CA VAL A 101 5.71 -11.68 -8.97
C VAL A 101 5.91 -10.24 -9.38
N ILE A 102 5.04 -9.72 -10.24
CA ILE A 102 5.00 -8.31 -10.63
C ILE A 102 3.75 -7.68 -10.03
N ASP A 103 3.95 -6.64 -9.21
CA ASP A 103 2.88 -6.04 -8.44
C ASP A 103 2.80 -4.52 -8.60
N PRO A 104 2.14 -4.01 -9.65
CA PRO A 104 1.84 -2.59 -9.75
C PRO A 104 0.73 -2.22 -8.75
N VAL A 105 1.07 -1.39 -7.76
CA VAL A 105 0.12 -0.92 -6.74
C VAL A 105 0.01 0.59 -6.72
N ALA A 106 -1.18 1.08 -6.43
CA ALA A 106 -1.47 2.47 -6.09
C ALA A 106 -1.91 2.54 -4.62
N MET A 107 -1.40 3.54 -3.91
CA MET A 107 -1.82 3.81 -2.54
C MET A 107 -2.57 5.13 -2.48
N ALA A 108 -3.61 5.17 -1.65
CA ALA A 108 -4.33 6.37 -1.32
C ALA A 108 -4.57 6.41 0.19
N MET A 109 -4.54 7.60 0.76
CA MET A 109 -4.99 7.84 2.13
C MET A 109 -6.38 8.44 2.07
N ASN A 110 -7.29 7.88 2.86
CA ASN A 110 -8.54 8.56 3.13
C ASN A 110 -8.22 9.83 3.95
N GLU A 111 -8.94 10.91 3.67
CA GLU A 111 -8.79 12.11 4.49
C GLU A 111 -9.04 11.74 5.96
N ALA A 112 -8.12 12.15 6.84
CA ALA A 112 -8.31 12.00 8.27
C ALA A 112 -9.65 12.63 8.64
N LYS A 113 -10.55 11.84 9.22
CA LYS A 113 -11.86 12.34 9.62
C LYS A 113 -11.65 13.45 10.63
N ALA A 114 -11.82 14.70 10.19
CA ALA A 114 -11.70 15.86 11.07
C ALA A 114 -12.60 15.62 12.29
N PRO A 115 -12.15 15.93 13.52
CA PRO A 115 -12.99 15.86 14.69
C PRO A 115 -14.22 16.73 14.41
N LYS A 116 -15.41 16.11 14.46
CA LYS A 116 -16.67 16.78 14.18
C LYS A 116 -16.79 17.98 15.11
N PRO A 117 -16.80 19.22 14.61
CA PRO A 117 -17.05 20.35 15.48
C PRO A 117 -18.43 20.21 16.07
N SER A 118 -18.53 20.15 17.39
CA SER A 118 -19.78 20.20 18.09
C SER A 118 -20.40 21.60 17.94
N GLY A 119 -21.44 21.69 17.12
CA GLY A 119 -22.34 22.84 17.07
C GLY A 119 -21.98 23.92 16.05
N GLY A 120 -22.81 24.04 15.00
CA GLY A 120 -22.85 25.20 14.11
C GLY A 120 -23.24 24.80 12.68
N SER A 121 -24.51 25.01 12.32
CA SER A 121 -25.00 24.93 10.94
C SER A 121 -24.26 25.93 10.05
N SER A 122 -23.62 25.47 8.97
CA SER A 122 -23.54 26.21 7.71
C SER A 122 -23.11 25.30 6.58
N SER A 123 -23.90 25.30 5.53
CA SER A 123 -23.69 24.65 4.25
C SER A 123 -22.40 25.11 3.59
N GLY A 124 -21.54 24.17 3.22
CA GLY A 124 -20.38 24.46 2.39
C GLY A 124 -19.90 23.17 1.74
N CYS A 125 -20.19 22.97 0.45
CA CYS A 125 -19.59 21.92 -0.37
C CYS A 125 -18.10 22.18 -0.53
N SER A 126 -17.27 21.37 0.08
CA SER A 126 -15.85 21.29 -0.25
C SER A 126 -15.60 19.98 -0.99
N ALA A 127 -15.39 20.09 -2.32
CA ALA A 127 -14.86 19.01 -3.12
C ALA A 127 -13.38 18.80 -2.71
N GLY A 128 -13.13 17.78 -1.90
CA GLY A 128 -11.78 17.37 -1.52
C GLY A 128 -11.07 16.74 -2.72
N VAL A 129 -10.00 17.40 -3.19
CA VAL A 129 -9.11 16.84 -4.22
C VAL A 129 -8.21 15.84 -3.53
N GLY A 130 -8.56 14.55 -3.64
CA GLY A 130 -7.69 13.45 -3.21
C GLY A 130 -6.42 13.44 -4.06
N VAL A 131 -5.26 13.62 -3.43
CA VAL A 131 -3.96 13.50 -4.10
C VAL A 131 -3.70 12.01 -4.33
N LEU A 132 -3.84 11.56 -5.58
CA LEU A 132 -3.41 10.25 -6.04
C LEU A 132 -1.90 10.29 -6.25
N ALA A 133 -1.13 9.71 -5.34
CA ALA A 133 0.30 9.48 -5.54
C ALA A 133 0.48 8.16 -6.32
N LEU A 134 0.78 8.28 -7.60
CA LEU A 134 1.11 7.14 -8.47
C LEU A 134 2.60 6.82 -8.32
N LEU A 135 2.94 5.78 -7.57
CA LEU A 135 4.30 5.24 -7.52
C LEU A 135 4.48 4.22 -8.65
N ALA A 136 4.87 4.72 -9.82
CA ALA A 136 5.30 3.84 -10.90
C ALA A 136 6.73 3.35 -10.62
N LEU A 137 6.88 2.10 -10.20
CA LEU A 137 8.19 1.42 -10.17
C LEU A 137 8.57 1.03 -11.60
N LEU A 138 9.34 1.89 -12.27
CA LEU A 138 10.01 1.51 -13.52
C LEU A 138 11.17 0.57 -13.20
N PRO A 139 11.26 -0.61 -13.83
CA PRO A 139 12.45 -1.44 -13.73
C PRO A 139 13.60 -0.71 -14.42
N LEU A 140 14.64 -0.36 -13.65
CA LEU A 140 15.87 0.18 -14.18
C LEU A 140 16.65 -0.95 -14.87
N ALA A 141 16.32 -1.24 -16.14
CA ALA A 141 17.10 -2.12 -16.98
C ALA A 141 18.42 -1.39 -17.33
N ALA A 142 19.47 -1.68 -16.56
CA ALA A 142 20.81 -1.23 -16.88
C ALA A 142 21.29 -1.93 -18.16
N ALA A 143 21.09 -1.30 -19.30
CA ALA A 143 21.70 -1.69 -20.56
C ALA A 143 23.22 -1.47 -20.48
N ARG A 144 23.96 -2.51 -20.12
CA ARG A 144 25.42 -2.54 -20.18
C ARG A 144 25.83 -2.76 -21.62
N ARG A 145 26.09 -1.69 -22.39
CA ARG A 145 26.79 -1.77 -23.68
C ARG A 145 28.25 -2.15 -23.40
N ARG A 146 28.63 -3.33 -23.85
CA ARG A 146 30.05 -3.69 -24.04
C ARG A 146 30.48 -3.16 -25.40
N LYS A 147 31.59 -2.39 -25.36
CA LYS A 147 32.51 -2.24 -26.51
C LYS A 147 33.44 -3.43 -26.53
#